data_25c2524baf7e07b8db0080daacab1d53
#
_entry.id   25c2524baf7e07b8db0080daacab1d53
#
_cell.length_a   1.000
_cell.length_b   1.000
_cell.length_c   1.000
_cell.angle_alpha   90.00
_cell.angle_beta   90.00
_cell.angle_gamma   90.00
#
_symmetry.space_group_name_H-M   'P 1'
#
loop_
_entity.id
_entity.type
_entity.pdbx_description
1 polymer ?
#
loop_
_entity_poly.entity_id
_entity_poly.type
_entity_poly.pdbx_seq_one_letter_code
_entity_poly.pdbx_strand_id
1 'polypeptide(L)'
;MLSSEVIQPLSLVRCYPIGVITMLDQGRLDEKIIAIPFEDPSYNSYHDVSELPAHLFTEISHFFSVYKSLEGKETVVDELRGKDAARDVIQKCLDAYIEKFCR
;
A
#
# COMPACT_ATOMS: atom_id res chain seq x y z
N MET A 1 3.75 2.05 -3.57
CA MET A 1 5.07 2.50 -3.11
C MET A 1 5.15 4.02 -3.20
N LEU A 2 5.54 4.67 -2.11
CA LEU A 2 5.78 6.11 -2.09
C LEU A 2 7.23 6.39 -2.45
N SER A 3 7.47 7.04 -3.57
CA SER A 3 8.81 7.32 -4.07
C SER A 3 8.88 8.75 -4.63
N SER A 4 10.00 9.43 -4.34
CA SER A 4 10.30 10.74 -4.92
C SER A 4 11.01 10.64 -6.26
N GLU A 5 11.40 9.44 -6.68
CA GLU A 5 12.15 9.19 -7.89
C GLU A 5 11.38 8.30 -8.86
N VAL A 6 11.65 8.47 -10.16
CA VAL A 6 11.12 7.59 -11.19
C VAL A 6 11.91 6.28 -11.18
N ILE A 7 11.19 5.17 -11.09
CA ILE A 7 11.80 3.85 -11.05
C ILE A 7 11.55 3.16 -12.39
N GLN A 8 12.60 2.58 -12.96
CA GLN A 8 12.52 1.88 -14.23
C GLN A 8 11.56 0.69 -14.14
N PRO A 9 10.77 0.43 -15.17
CA PRO A 9 9.90 -0.75 -15.21
C PRO A 9 10.70 -2.05 -15.01
N LEU A 10 10.08 -3.03 -14.36
CA LEU A 10 10.66 -4.34 -14.08
C LEU A 10 11.85 -4.32 -13.11
N SER A 11 12.04 -3.23 -12.39
CA SER A 11 13.06 -3.13 -11.35
C SER A 11 12.60 -3.77 -10.04
N LEU A 12 13.53 -4.39 -9.32
CA LEU A 12 13.30 -4.83 -7.95
C LEU A 12 13.76 -3.73 -7.00
N VAL A 13 12.86 -3.29 -6.12
CA VAL A 13 13.13 -2.21 -5.17
C VAL A 13 12.90 -2.71 -3.76
N ARG A 14 13.91 -2.56 -2.90
CA ARG A 14 13.78 -2.89 -1.48
C ARG A 14 13.01 -1.78 -0.78
N CYS A 15 11.90 -2.16 -0.15
CA CYS A 15 11.00 -1.25 0.54
C CYS A 15 10.69 -1.76 1.93
N TYR A 16 10.23 -0.86 2.79
CA TYR A 16 9.68 -1.23 4.09
C TYR A 16 8.22 -0.75 4.20
N PRO A 17 7.33 -1.55 4.80
CA PRO A 17 5.93 -1.17 4.94
C PRO A 17 5.75 -0.15 6.05
N ILE A 18 4.88 0.84 5.81
CA ILE A 18 4.52 1.84 6.81
C ILE A 18 3.04 1.85 7.15
N GLY A 19 2.23 1.20 6.35
CA GLY A 19 0.80 1.14 6.58
C GLY A 19 0.06 0.32 5.54
N VAL A 20 -1.25 0.22 5.74
CA VAL A 20 -2.14 -0.49 4.83
C VAL A 20 -3.44 0.30 4.69
N ILE A 21 -3.91 0.42 3.44
CA ILE A 21 -5.21 0.99 3.13
C ILE A 21 -6.16 -0.17 2.84
N THR A 22 -7.26 -0.23 3.57
CA THR A 22 -8.32 -1.18 3.31
C THR A 22 -9.34 -0.54 2.38
N MET A 23 -9.66 -1.22 1.31
CA MET A 23 -10.61 -0.75 0.29
C MET A 23 -11.66 -1.82 0.03
N LEU A 24 -12.84 -1.38 -0.36
CA LEU A 24 -13.89 -2.27 -0.86
C LEU A 24 -13.98 -2.09 -2.37
N ASP A 25 -13.62 -3.13 -3.10
CA ASP A 25 -13.66 -3.16 -4.55
C ASP A 25 -14.77 -4.13 -4.99
N GLN A 26 -15.89 -3.57 -5.45
CA GLN A 26 -17.09 -4.34 -5.80
C GLN A 26 -17.58 -5.27 -4.66
N GLY A 27 -17.53 -4.72 -3.43
CA GLY A 27 -17.94 -5.47 -2.23
C GLY A 27 -16.90 -6.44 -1.70
N ARG A 28 -15.72 -6.53 -2.32
CA ARG A 28 -14.62 -7.38 -1.87
C ARG A 28 -13.57 -6.55 -1.17
N LEU A 29 -13.02 -7.11 -0.10
CA LEU A 29 -11.94 -6.48 0.65
C LEU A 29 -10.65 -6.53 -0.16
N ASP A 30 -10.03 -5.36 -0.34
CA ASP A 30 -8.76 -5.20 -1.02
C ASP A 30 -7.83 -4.39 -0.09
N GLU A 31 -6.72 -5.00 0.30
CA GLU A 31 -5.76 -4.38 1.21
C GLU A 31 -4.52 -3.97 0.43
N LYS A 32 -4.23 -2.67 0.42
CA LYS A 32 -3.08 -2.09 -0.28
C LYS A 32 -2.01 -1.70 0.71
N ILE A 33 -0.85 -2.32 0.60
CA ILE A 33 0.30 -1.99 1.44
C ILE A 33 0.93 -0.68 0.95
N ILE A 34 1.18 0.24 1.89
CA ILE A 34 1.96 1.44 1.62
C ILE A 34 3.38 1.18 2.09
N ALA A 35 4.34 1.32 1.19
CA ALA A 35 5.74 1.05 1.47
C ALA A 35 6.63 2.17 0.92
N ILE A 36 7.79 2.32 1.53
CA ILE A 36 8.78 3.33 1.16
C ILE A 36 10.09 2.63 0.78
N PRO A 37 10.72 3.01 -0.35
CA PRO A 37 12.05 2.51 -0.68
C PRO A 37 13.06 2.93 0.39
N PHE A 38 13.94 2.02 0.80
CA PHE A 38 14.94 2.30 1.84
C PHE A 38 15.81 3.51 1.54
N GLU A 39 16.14 3.72 0.26
CA GLU A 39 17.07 4.74 -0.17
C GLU A 39 16.40 6.03 -0.66
N ASP A 40 15.08 6.16 -0.53
CA ASP A 40 14.38 7.35 -0.97
C ASP A 40 14.62 8.51 0.00
N PRO A 41 15.33 9.58 -0.42
CA PRO A 41 15.73 10.64 0.50
C PRO A 41 14.58 11.52 0.98
N SER A 42 13.46 11.54 0.24
CA SER A 42 12.30 12.36 0.61
C SER A 42 11.39 11.68 1.61
N TYR A 43 11.33 10.34 1.61
CA TYR A 43 10.37 9.59 2.42
C TYR A 43 11.00 8.66 3.45
N ASN A 44 12.30 8.38 3.39
CA ASN A 44 12.93 7.36 4.24
C ASN A 44 13.01 7.73 5.73
N SER A 45 12.64 8.96 6.09
CA SER A 45 12.52 9.37 7.50
C SER A 45 11.19 8.96 8.13
N TYR A 46 10.20 8.57 7.33
CA TYR A 46 8.90 8.13 7.83
C TYR A 46 8.93 6.63 8.09
N HIS A 47 8.38 6.22 9.23
CA HIS A 47 8.32 4.82 9.64
C HIS A 47 6.91 4.30 9.83
N ASP A 48 5.93 5.20 9.89
CA ASP A 48 4.52 4.86 10.00
C ASP A 48 3.68 5.87 9.23
N VAL A 49 2.51 5.45 8.74
CA VAL A 49 1.61 6.35 7.99
C VAL A 49 1.15 7.54 8.80
N SER A 50 1.09 7.40 10.14
CA SER A 50 0.72 8.50 11.03
C SER A 50 1.69 9.68 10.97
N GLU A 51 2.92 9.45 10.53
CA GLU A 51 3.94 10.49 10.40
C GLU A 51 3.83 11.28 9.09
N LEU A 52 3.09 10.75 8.11
CA LEU A 52 2.92 11.40 6.81
C LEU A 52 2.03 12.64 6.92
N PRO A 53 2.28 13.68 6.10
CA PRO A 53 1.34 14.80 6.00
C PRO A 53 -0.06 14.32 5.63
N ALA A 54 -1.08 14.92 6.26
CA ALA A 54 -2.48 14.50 6.06
C ALA A 54 -2.93 14.58 4.59
N HIS A 55 -2.39 15.52 3.82
CA HIS A 55 -2.76 15.66 2.41
C HIS A 55 -2.33 14.45 1.56
N LEU A 56 -1.29 13.72 1.96
CA LEU A 56 -0.87 12.52 1.23
C LEU A 56 -1.93 11.42 1.28
N PHE A 57 -2.56 11.24 2.44
CA PHE A 57 -3.64 10.27 2.53
C PHE A 57 -4.81 10.66 1.61
N THR A 58 -5.16 11.94 1.58
CA THR A 58 -6.21 12.45 0.69
C THR A 58 -5.86 12.22 -0.78
N GLU A 59 -4.62 12.48 -1.16
CA GLU A 59 -4.13 12.25 -2.53
C GLU A 59 -4.17 10.77 -2.92
N ILE A 60 -3.72 9.88 -2.03
CA ILE A 60 -3.73 8.44 -2.26
C ILE A 60 -5.16 7.93 -2.42
N SER A 61 -6.07 8.35 -1.54
CA SER A 61 -7.48 7.97 -1.60
C SER A 61 -8.13 8.44 -2.91
N HIS A 62 -7.84 9.66 -3.30
CA HIS A 62 -8.33 10.20 -4.56
C HIS A 62 -7.80 9.43 -5.77
N PHE A 63 -6.51 9.12 -5.76
CA PHE A 63 -5.88 8.32 -6.82
C PHE A 63 -6.60 7.00 -7.03
N PHE A 64 -6.83 6.25 -5.97
CA PHE A 64 -7.50 4.95 -6.09
C PHE A 64 -8.96 5.08 -6.52
N SER A 65 -9.67 6.10 -6.07
CA SER A 65 -11.04 6.37 -6.50
C SER A 65 -11.12 6.63 -8.01
N VAL A 66 -10.23 7.48 -8.52
CA VAL A 66 -10.19 7.82 -9.95
C VAL A 66 -9.76 6.63 -10.79
N TYR A 67 -8.71 5.94 -10.37
CA TYR A 67 -8.18 4.79 -11.08
C TYR A 67 -9.23 3.69 -11.28
N LYS A 68 -9.95 3.34 -10.22
CA LYS A 68 -10.99 2.32 -10.29
C LYS A 68 -12.23 2.79 -11.06
N SER A 69 -12.57 4.07 -10.97
CA SER A 69 -13.65 4.67 -11.74
C SER A 69 -13.40 4.56 -13.24
N LEU A 70 -12.15 4.75 -13.69
CA LEU A 70 -11.76 4.58 -15.07
C LEU A 70 -11.91 3.13 -15.56
N GLU A 71 -11.81 2.17 -14.66
CA GLU A 71 -12.06 0.76 -14.95
C GLU A 71 -13.55 0.39 -14.87
N GLY A 72 -14.45 1.33 -14.58
CA GLY A 72 -15.88 1.09 -14.43
C GLY A 72 -16.24 0.36 -13.14
N LYS A 73 -15.38 0.41 -12.13
CA LYS A 73 -15.58 -0.26 -10.85
C LYS A 73 -15.87 0.75 -9.74
N GLU A 74 -16.76 0.39 -8.82
CA GLU A 74 -16.97 1.16 -7.62
C GLU A 74 -15.95 0.74 -6.57
N THR A 75 -15.27 1.72 -5.99
CA THR A 75 -14.28 1.49 -4.94
C THR A 75 -14.50 2.49 -3.82
N VAL A 76 -14.52 2.00 -2.59
CA VAL A 76 -14.61 2.82 -1.39
C VAL A 76 -13.35 2.59 -0.57
N VAL A 77 -12.63 3.68 -0.26
CA VAL A 77 -11.53 3.62 0.69
C VAL A 77 -12.14 3.59 2.08
N ASP A 78 -11.88 2.53 2.82
CA ASP A 78 -12.50 2.29 4.12
C ASP A 78 -11.62 2.80 5.26
N GLU A 79 -10.40 2.27 5.39
CA GLU A 79 -9.58 2.53 6.56
C GLU A 79 -8.10 2.61 6.21
N LEU A 80 -7.38 3.48 6.95
CA LEU A 80 -5.93 3.53 6.92
C LEU A 80 -5.41 3.03 8.27
N ARG A 81 -4.57 1.99 8.24
CA ARG A 81 -3.95 1.42 9.44
C ARG A 81 -2.43 1.50 9.33
N GLY A 82 -1.74 1.41 10.47
CA GLY A 82 -0.31 1.62 10.57
C GLY A 82 0.55 0.43 10.14
N LYS A 83 1.86 0.57 10.41
CA LYS A 83 2.87 -0.41 9.99
C LYS A 83 2.65 -1.81 10.58
N ASP A 84 2.18 -1.91 11.80
CA ASP A 84 1.96 -3.21 12.44
C ASP A 84 0.84 -3.98 11.75
N ALA A 85 -0.24 -3.31 11.39
CA ALA A 85 -1.31 -3.91 10.60
C ALA A 85 -0.82 -4.31 9.21
N ALA A 86 0.04 -3.49 8.58
CA ALA A 86 0.64 -3.82 7.30
C ALA A 86 1.49 -5.09 7.38
N ARG A 87 2.29 -5.23 8.44
CA ARG A 87 3.11 -6.44 8.66
C ARG A 87 2.24 -7.67 8.85
N ASP A 88 1.13 -7.56 9.57
CA ASP A 88 0.19 -8.67 9.76
C ASP A 88 -0.41 -9.12 8.43
N VAL A 89 -0.81 -8.18 7.58
CA VAL A 89 -1.33 -8.48 6.24
C VAL A 89 -0.28 -9.20 5.40
N ILE A 90 0.96 -8.69 5.39
CA ILE A 90 2.06 -9.30 4.66
C ILE A 90 2.31 -10.72 5.16
N GLN A 91 2.33 -10.93 6.48
CA GLN A 91 2.54 -12.25 7.07
C GLN A 91 1.45 -13.23 6.66
N LYS A 92 0.20 -12.81 6.68
CA LYS A 92 -0.92 -13.66 6.23
C LYS A 92 -0.78 -14.04 4.75
N CYS A 93 -0.35 -13.12 3.92
CA CYS A 93 -0.12 -13.38 2.49
C CYS A 93 1.02 -14.37 2.28
N LEU A 94 2.12 -14.23 3.04
CA LEU A 94 3.25 -15.17 2.99
C LEU A 94 2.83 -16.55 3.43
N ASP A 95 2.09 -16.66 4.54
CA ASP A 95 1.59 -17.94 5.06
C ASP A 95 0.66 -18.62 4.06
N ALA A 96 -0.25 -17.88 3.45
CA ALA A 96 -1.15 -18.40 2.43
C ALA A 96 -0.38 -18.90 1.19
N TYR A 97 0.66 -18.18 0.78
CA TYR A 97 1.51 -18.58 -0.34
C TYR A 97 2.26 -19.89 -0.03
N ILE A 98 2.87 -19.98 1.15
CA ILE A 98 3.60 -21.18 1.59
C ILE A 98 2.63 -22.38 1.64
N GLU A 99 1.47 -22.21 2.20
CA GLU A 99 0.49 -23.29 2.28
C GLU A 99 0.06 -23.78 0.91
N LYS A 100 -0.12 -22.87 -0.05
CA LYS A 100 -0.60 -23.20 -1.37
C LYS A 100 0.47 -23.80 -2.28
N PHE A 101 1.72 -23.29 -2.22
CA PHE A 101 2.74 -23.57 -3.21
C PHE A 101 3.98 -24.29 -2.66
N CYS A 102 4.19 -24.32 -1.35
CA CYS A 102 5.41 -24.83 -0.73
C CYS A 102 5.21 -26.08 0.13
N ARG A 103 4.09 -26.75 -0.04
CA ARG A 103 3.82 -28.03 0.65
C ARG A 103 4.61 -29.17 0.05
#